data_287e8338f0cbc049f24cf2e7a216c819
#
_entry.id   287e8338f0cbc049f24cf2e7a216c819
#
_cell.length_a   1.000
_cell.length_b   1.000
_cell.length_c   1.000
_cell.angle_alpha   90.00
_cell.angle_beta   90.00
_cell.angle_gamma   90.00
#
_symmetry.space_group_name_H-M   'P 1'
#
loop_
_entity.id
_entity.type
_entity.pdbx_description
1 polymer ?
#
loop_
_entity_poly.entity_id
_entity_poly.type
_entity_poly.pdbx_seq_one_letter_code
_entity_poly.pdbx_strand_id
1 'polypeptide(L)'
;MNELNLTDVGGNGHDIEDGETPIAPIGSELQADAAPADKPDSGTVTKSALVTAIFTAYSDTGTEDMQSECNNLIKAYLKQVSKEHDCCRAYNVLVLYDNGTLVKSDADRIYNSVTKLTEQKPLLLVLYSGGGVAGSAYLIGKLCIDSSNGKFIITVPRMAKSAATLICCAANEIHMGSLSELGPIDPQINELPALGLKNSIEHIAELVKKHPASSDMFAKYLNSSLPLIHLGYYERVAESAMQYAEKLLNKHKENLEKSPKDIANELVYKYKDHSFVIDKSEAEEIFGANIIKTNTEEYELGNTLYMALGFIYRMADLLNYNFYFTGSLDSDPVFTKRK
;
A
#
# COMPACT_ATOMS: atom_id res chain seq x y z
N MET A 1 28.38 -25.15 -18.46
CA MET A 1 28.58 -25.65 -19.83
C MET A 1 27.19 -25.93 -20.41
N ASN A 2 26.99 -25.31 -21.50
CA ASN A 2 25.96 -25.36 -22.53
C ASN A 2 24.80 -24.36 -22.39
N GLU A 3 25.03 -23.26 -23.11
CA GLU A 3 24.08 -22.34 -23.68
C GLU A 3 23.18 -23.06 -24.68
N LEU A 4 21.90 -22.74 -24.67
CA LEU A 4 20.96 -23.06 -25.75
C LEU A 4 20.53 -21.76 -26.42
N ASN A 5 21.19 -21.51 -27.56
CA ASN A 5 20.75 -20.54 -28.59
C ASN A 5 19.51 -21.06 -29.28
N LEU A 6 18.50 -20.22 -29.38
CA LEU A 6 17.40 -20.36 -30.34
C LEU A 6 17.41 -19.14 -31.27
N THR A 7 17.95 -19.34 -32.45
CA THR A 7 17.79 -18.48 -33.65
C THR A 7 16.82 -19.14 -34.61
N ASP A 8 16.10 -18.27 -35.31
CA ASP A 8 15.42 -18.41 -36.61
C ASP A 8 14.11 -19.23 -36.73
N VAL A 9 13.03 -18.48 -36.94
CA VAL A 9 12.04 -18.81 -37.99
C VAL A 9 11.69 -17.52 -38.76
N GLY A 10 11.84 -17.64 -40.08
CA GLY A 10 11.86 -16.62 -41.11
C GLY A 10 10.52 -15.93 -41.39
N GLY A 11 10.66 -14.86 -42.12
CA GLY A 11 9.70 -13.86 -42.50
C GLY A 11 8.61 -14.29 -43.50
N ASN A 12 7.63 -13.41 -43.56
CA ASN A 12 6.88 -13.13 -44.80
C ASN A 12 6.50 -11.65 -44.77
N GLY A 13 7.06 -10.95 -45.78
CA GLY A 13 6.74 -9.56 -46.06
C GLY A 13 5.35 -9.43 -46.66
N HIS A 14 4.68 -8.36 -46.29
CA HIS A 14 3.62 -7.75 -47.11
C HIS A 14 3.95 -6.27 -47.21
N ASP A 15 4.27 -5.88 -48.44
CA ASP A 15 4.39 -4.52 -48.91
C ASP A 15 3.06 -3.79 -48.69
N ILE A 16 3.06 -2.65 -48.03
CA ILE A 16 1.97 -1.68 -48.06
C ILE A 16 2.54 -0.37 -48.60
N GLU A 17 1.95 0.04 -49.70
CA GLU A 17 2.30 1.21 -50.51
C GLU A 17 2.22 2.52 -49.72
N ASP A 18 3.22 3.36 -49.92
CA ASP A 18 3.29 4.74 -49.46
C ASP A 18 2.27 5.60 -50.18
N GLY A 19 1.28 6.12 -49.47
CA GLY A 19 0.36 7.16 -49.91
C GLY A 19 0.67 8.47 -49.20
N GLU A 20 1.59 9.26 -49.73
CA GLU A 20 1.83 10.64 -49.28
C GLU A 20 0.66 11.52 -49.66
N THR A 21 -0.05 12.09 -48.67
CA THR A 21 -0.89 13.27 -48.82
C THR A 21 -0.20 14.48 -48.21
N PRO A 22 -0.08 15.62 -48.93
CA PRO A 22 0.65 16.79 -48.44
C PRO A 22 -0.15 17.52 -47.36
N ILE A 23 0.50 17.74 -46.22
CA ILE A 23 -0.02 18.55 -45.11
C ILE A 23 0.22 20.03 -45.44
N ALA A 24 -0.86 20.80 -45.56
CA ALA A 24 -0.82 22.25 -45.71
C ALA A 24 -0.34 22.91 -44.39
N PRO A 25 0.36 24.07 -44.48
CA PRO A 25 0.84 24.78 -43.30
C PRO A 25 -0.31 25.50 -42.61
N ILE A 26 -0.61 25.13 -41.36
CA ILE A 26 -1.48 25.90 -40.47
C ILE A 26 -0.62 26.96 -39.80
N GLY A 27 -0.58 28.15 -40.36
CA GLY A 27 -0.18 29.35 -39.68
C GLY A 27 -1.44 30.07 -39.20
N SER A 28 -1.64 30.15 -37.90
CA SER A 28 -2.44 31.18 -37.27
C SER A 28 -1.96 31.39 -35.83
N GLU A 29 -1.57 32.57 -35.56
CA GLU A 29 -1.16 33.15 -34.31
C GLU A 29 -2.17 32.82 -33.19
N LEU A 30 -1.77 32.01 -32.21
CA LEU A 30 -2.40 31.96 -30.91
C LEU A 30 -1.77 33.06 -30.06
N GLN A 31 -2.40 34.21 -30.03
CA GLN A 31 -2.23 35.17 -28.94
C GLN A 31 -2.75 34.48 -27.66
N ALA A 32 -1.83 34.05 -26.81
CA ALA A 32 -2.13 33.64 -25.47
C ALA A 32 -2.41 34.92 -24.67
N ASP A 33 -3.67 35.22 -24.40
CA ASP A 33 -4.08 36.09 -23.31
C ASP A 33 -3.66 35.39 -22.00
N ALA A 34 -2.48 35.75 -21.52
CA ALA A 34 -2.04 35.40 -20.19
C ALA A 34 -2.91 36.20 -19.18
N ALA A 35 -3.90 35.53 -18.59
CA ALA A 35 -4.53 36.05 -17.41
C ALA A 35 -3.44 36.35 -16.35
N PRO A 36 -3.51 37.47 -15.61
CA PRO A 36 -2.50 37.81 -14.61
C PRO A 36 -2.49 36.67 -13.56
N ALA A 37 -1.32 36.04 -13.41
CA ALA A 37 -1.08 35.08 -12.34
C ALA A 37 -1.35 35.80 -11.02
N ASP A 38 -2.41 35.37 -10.31
CA ASP A 38 -2.67 35.78 -8.95
C ASP A 38 -1.38 35.56 -8.14
N LYS A 39 -0.90 36.63 -7.51
CA LYS A 39 0.25 36.54 -6.60
C LYS A 39 -0.16 35.56 -5.51
N PRO A 40 0.63 34.51 -5.23
CA PRO A 40 0.31 33.59 -4.18
C PRO A 40 0.16 34.38 -2.87
N ASP A 41 -0.95 34.15 -2.18
CA ASP A 41 -1.19 34.64 -0.84
C ASP A 41 0.01 34.29 0.03
N SER A 42 0.48 35.23 0.87
CA SER A 42 1.77 35.15 1.61
C SER A 42 1.88 33.97 2.57
N GLY A 43 0.90 33.06 2.59
CA GLY A 43 0.83 31.84 3.40
C GLY A 43 0.78 30.54 2.58
N THR A 44 0.69 30.58 1.23
CA THR A 44 0.51 29.39 0.41
C THR A 44 1.85 28.70 0.10
N VAL A 45 1.97 27.43 0.47
CA VAL A 45 3.15 26.61 0.17
C VAL A 45 3.06 26.11 -1.27
N THR A 46 4.03 26.48 -2.09
CA THR A 46 4.12 26.08 -3.50
C THR A 46 4.98 24.82 -3.66
N LYS A 47 4.73 24.04 -4.72
CA LYS A 47 5.59 22.90 -5.08
C LYS A 47 7.04 23.34 -5.34
N SER A 48 7.26 24.53 -5.90
CA SER A 48 8.60 25.08 -6.13
C SER A 48 9.34 25.34 -4.79
N ALA A 49 8.67 25.91 -3.80
CA ALA A 49 9.23 26.09 -2.46
C ALA A 49 9.61 24.75 -1.79
N LEU A 50 8.76 23.72 -1.94
CA LEU A 50 9.07 22.36 -1.46
C LEU A 50 10.30 21.78 -2.14
N VAL A 51 10.40 21.87 -3.47
CA VAL A 51 11.58 21.38 -4.22
C VAL A 51 12.83 22.05 -3.67
N THR A 52 12.85 23.38 -3.58
CA THR A 52 13.99 24.13 -3.06
C THR A 52 14.35 23.68 -1.64
N ALA A 53 13.37 23.56 -0.75
CA ALA A 53 13.61 23.17 0.64
C ALA A 53 14.18 21.75 0.74
N ILE A 54 13.62 20.78 0.00
CA ILE A 54 14.09 19.38 0.01
C ILE A 54 15.52 19.29 -0.53
N PHE A 55 15.80 19.93 -1.68
CA PHE A 55 17.13 19.89 -2.27
C PHE A 55 18.18 20.60 -1.41
N THR A 56 17.81 21.68 -0.72
CA THR A 56 18.71 22.38 0.22
C THR A 56 18.98 21.53 1.46
N ALA A 57 17.91 20.97 2.07
CA ALA A 57 18.00 20.26 3.34
C ALA A 57 18.73 18.90 3.24
N TYR A 58 18.60 18.22 2.09
CA TYR A 58 19.12 16.86 1.88
C TYR A 58 20.27 16.78 0.87
N SER A 59 20.85 17.94 0.48
CA SER A 59 22.15 18.02 -0.21
C SER A 59 23.31 17.66 0.71
N ASP A 60 24.51 17.54 0.14
CA ASP A 60 25.73 17.26 0.94
C ASP A 60 26.09 18.41 1.93
N THR A 61 25.52 19.60 1.73
CA THR A 61 25.70 20.78 2.61
C THR A 61 24.51 21.02 3.54
N GLY A 62 23.51 20.12 3.55
CA GLY A 62 22.31 20.25 4.37
C GLY A 62 22.61 20.11 5.87
N THR A 63 21.96 20.95 6.67
CA THR A 63 22.08 20.96 8.14
C THR A 63 20.79 20.46 8.80
N GLU A 64 20.84 20.09 10.09
CA GLU A 64 19.67 19.69 10.87
C GLU A 64 18.61 20.80 10.93
N ASP A 65 19.02 22.08 11.01
CA ASP A 65 18.09 23.21 10.99
C ASP A 65 17.34 23.29 9.65
N MET A 66 18.04 23.13 8.52
CA MET A 66 17.42 23.10 7.19
C MET A 66 16.46 21.92 7.04
N GLN A 67 16.80 20.76 7.62
CA GLN A 67 15.91 19.59 7.62
C GLN A 67 14.65 19.85 8.47
N SER A 68 14.80 20.50 9.61
CA SER A 68 13.67 20.90 10.46
C SER A 68 12.75 21.90 9.75
N GLU A 69 13.29 22.91 9.09
CA GLU A 69 12.52 23.88 8.29
C GLU A 69 11.79 23.17 7.12
N CYS A 70 12.47 22.27 6.39
CA CYS A 70 11.89 21.46 5.33
C CYS A 70 10.72 20.61 5.86
N ASN A 71 10.89 19.95 7.00
CA ASN A 71 9.84 19.15 7.62
C ASN A 71 8.61 20.01 7.98
N ASN A 72 8.82 21.22 8.49
CA ASN A 72 7.74 22.17 8.79
C ASN A 72 7.01 22.60 7.51
N LEU A 73 7.73 22.84 6.43
CA LEU A 73 7.14 23.18 5.13
C LEU A 73 6.33 22.03 4.54
N ILE A 74 6.82 20.79 4.66
CA ILE A 74 6.08 19.58 4.23
C ILE A 74 4.78 19.45 5.03
N LYS A 75 4.81 19.59 6.37
CA LYS A 75 3.61 19.56 7.22
C LYS A 75 2.60 20.65 6.81
N ALA A 76 3.09 21.86 6.57
CA ALA A 76 2.23 22.97 6.12
C ALA A 76 1.58 22.68 4.78
N TYR A 77 2.34 22.11 3.82
CA TYR A 77 1.81 21.70 2.51
C TYR A 77 0.76 20.60 2.61
N LEU A 78 1.01 19.54 3.38
CA LEU A 78 0.04 18.46 3.57
C LEU A 78 -1.26 18.99 4.21
N LYS A 79 -1.15 19.88 5.20
CA LYS A 79 -2.32 20.53 5.79
C LYS A 79 -3.05 21.45 4.80
N GLN A 80 -2.32 22.15 3.94
CA GLN A 80 -2.90 23.00 2.91
C GLN A 80 -3.75 22.18 1.94
N VAL A 81 -3.17 21.13 1.33
CA VAL A 81 -3.89 20.30 0.34
C VAL A 81 -5.03 19.51 0.98
N SER A 82 -4.92 19.11 2.25
CA SER A 82 -6.02 18.44 2.94
C SER A 82 -7.22 19.34 3.20
N LYS A 83 -7.02 20.65 3.37
CA LYS A 83 -8.09 21.63 3.59
C LYS A 83 -8.93 21.91 2.32
N GLU A 84 -8.46 21.47 1.14
CA GLU A 84 -9.23 21.54 -0.09
C GLU A 84 -10.46 20.60 -0.06
N HIS A 85 -10.50 19.66 0.90
CA HIS A 85 -11.56 18.70 1.13
C HIS A 85 -12.31 19.00 2.44
N ASP A 86 -13.59 19.27 2.36
CA ASP A 86 -14.40 19.63 3.54
C ASP A 86 -14.49 18.49 4.55
N CYS A 87 -14.50 17.22 4.09
CA CYS A 87 -14.52 16.04 4.95
C CYS A 87 -13.33 15.99 5.91
N CYS A 88 -12.19 16.61 5.58
CA CYS A 88 -11.01 16.65 6.46
C CYS A 88 -11.33 17.18 7.86
N ARG A 89 -12.30 18.07 7.99
CA ARG A 89 -12.71 18.66 9.29
C ARG A 89 -13.50 17.70 10.16
N ALA A 90 -14.10 16.68 9.56
CA ALA A 90 -14.94 15.70 10.27
C ALA A 90 -14.09 14.61 10.97
N TYR A 91 -12.83 14.48 10.62
CA TYR A 91 -11.99 13.37 11.03
C TYR A 91 -10.70 13.82 11.74
N ASN A 92 -10.18 12.96 12.60
CA ASN A 92 -8.77 12.92 12.93
C ASN A 92 -8.06 12.18 11.81
N VAL A 93 -7.27 12.89 10.98
CA VAL A 93 -6.60 12.32 9.80
C VAL A 93 -5.23 11.79 10.18
N LEU A 94 -5.00 10.52 9.91
CA LEU A 94 -3.69 9.86 9.95
C LEU A 94 -3.27 9.42 8.55
N VAL A 95 -1.99 9.30 8.35
CA VAL A 95 -1.38 8.80 7.11
C VAL A 95 -0.41 7.69 7.46
N LEU A 96 -0.44 6.61 6.67
CA LEU A 96 0.62 5.61 6.60
C LEU A 96 1.01 5.49 5.12
N TYR A 97 2.06 6.20 4.75
CA TYR A 97 2.65 6.17 3.43
C TYR A 97 4.01 5.50 3.51
N ASP A 98 4.07 4.23 3.13
CA ASP A 98 5.25 3.39 3.25
C ASP A 98 5.59 2.73 1.90
N ASN A 99 6.76 3.07 1.36
CA ASN A 99 7.34 2.43 0.17
C ASN A 99 8.33 1.31 0.52
N GLY A 100 8.45 0.97 1.79
CA GLY A 100 9.32 -0.08 2.29
C GLY A 100 8.54 -1.23 2.89
N THR A 101 8.87 -1.58 4.11
CA THR A 101 8.26 -2.68 4.86
C THR A 101 7.70 -2.14 6.18
N LEU A 102 6.42 -2.36 6.41
CA LEU A 102 5.74 -2.01 7.66
C LEU A 102 6.36 -2.76 8.83
N VAL A 103 6.86 -2.00 9.81
CA VAL A 103 7.61 -2.50 10.96
C VAL A 103 7.07 -1.95 12.28
N LYS A 104 7.67 -2.36 13.40
CA LYS A 104 7.22 -1.93 14.74
C LYS A 104 7.27 -0.41 14.94
N SER A 105 8.28 0.28 14.38
CA SER A 105 8.37 1.73 14.50
C SER A 105 7.19 2.49 13.88
N ASP A 106 6.48 1.90 12.91
CA ASP A 106 5.27 2.50 12.34
C ASP A 106 4.11 2.43 13.34
N ALA A 107 4.00 1.33 14.09
CA ALA A 107 3.04 1.24 15.19
C ALA A 107 3.36 2.26 16.30
N ASP A 108 4.64 2.45 16.65
CA ASP A 108 5.07 3.44 17.65
C ASP A 108 4.74 4.87 17.16
N ARG A 109 4.90 5.18 15.86
CA ARG A 109 4.53 6.48 15.27
C ARG A 109 3.04 6.74 15.29
N ILE A 110 2.24 5.74 14.93
CA ILE A 110 0.77 5.80 15.04
C ILE A 110 0.38 6.01 16.50
N TYR A 111 0.94 5.25 17.45
CA TYR A 111 0.70 5.43 18.87
C TYR A 111 1.00 6.87 19.34
N ASN A 112 2.16 7.41 18.98
CA ASN A 112 2.54 8.78 19.31
C ASN A 112 1.62 9.84 18.69
N SER A 113 0.99 9.52 17.55
CA SER A 113 0.05 10.42 16.89
C SER A 113 -1.33 10.38 17.56
N VAL A 114 -1.86 9.17 17.82
CA VAL A 114 -3.20 9.03 18.42
C VAL A 114 -3.25 9.51 19.86
N THR A 115 -2.16 9.38 20.63
CA THR A 115 -2.08 9.89 22.02
C THR A 115 -2.06 11.41 22.10
N LYS A 116 -1.78 12.11 21.01
CA LYS A 116 -1.79 13.59 20.93
C LYS A 116 -3.13 14.12 20.40
N LEU A 117 -4.06 13.27 20.01
CA LEU A 117 -5.38 13.71 19.56
C LEU A 117 -6.16 14.31 20.72
N THR A 118 -6.61 15.54 20.53
CA THR A 118 -7.38 16.28 21.54
C THR A 118 -8.87 16.28 21.25
N GLU A 119 -9.25 16.03 19.99
CA GLU A 119 -10.64 16.07 19.55
C GLU A 119 -11.21 14.64 19.45
N GLN A 120 -12.42 14.47 19.96
CA GLN A 120 -13.18 13.22 19.90
C GLN A 120 -13.91 13.10 18.56
N LYS A 121 -13.15 12.86 17.49
CA LYS A 121 -13.66 12.67 16.11
C LYS A 121 -13.46 11.23 15.63
N PRO A 122 -14.25 10.78 14.65
CA PRO A 122 -13.90 9.58 13.89
C PRO A 122 -12.49 9.68 13.33
N LEU A 123 -11.84 8.53 13.10
CA LEU A 123 -10.47 8.47 12.61
C LEU A 123 -10.46 8.04 11.15
N LEU A 124 -9.75 8.80 10.31
CA LEU A 124 -9.51 8.47 8.90
C LEU A 124 -8.02 8.18 8.71
N LEU A 125 -7.68 6.97 8.26
CA LEU A 125 -6.32 6.59 7.89
C LEU A 125 -6.18 6.55 6.36
N VAL A 126 -5.30 7.38 5.82
CA VAL A 126 -4.83 7.28 4.44
C VAL A 126 -3.73 6.21 4.40
N LEU A 127 -4.01 5.08 3.76
CA LEU A 127 -3.15 3.91 3.78
C LEU A 127 -2.57 3.60 2.40
N TYR A 128 -1.24 3.63 2.32
CA TYR A 128 -0.47 3.17 1.17
C TYR A 128 0.73 2.37 1.68
N SER A 129 0.74 1.06 1.48
CA SER A 129 1.82 0.18 1.92
C SER A 129 1.79 -1.17 1.19
N GLY A 130 2.96 -1.71 0.88
CA GLY A 130 3.15 -3.08 0.40
C GLY A 130 2.98 -4.15 1.48
N GLY A 131 2.83 -3.75 2.75
CA GLY A 131 2.73 -4.66 3.87
C GLY A 131 4.03 -4.83 4.65
N GLY A 132 4.14 -5.90 5.42
CA GLY A 132 5.30 -6.19 6.28
C GLY A 132 4.93 -7.05 7.48
N VAL A 133 5.31 -6.63 8.69
CA VAL A 133 5.14 -7.43 9.91
C VAL A 133 3.67 -7.45 10.38
N ALA A 134 3.03 -8.60 10.32
CA ALA A 134 1.61 -8.78 10.69
C ALA A 134 1.28 -8.33 12.13
N GLY A 135 2.18 -8.57 13.10
CA GLY A 135 2.01 -8.11 14.47
C GLY A 135 1.97 -6.58 14.60
N SER A 136 2.78 -5.87 13.82
CA SER A 136 2.77 -4.40 13.76
C SER A 136 1.47 -3.88 13.15
N ALA A 137 1.02 -4.49 12.06
CA ALA A 137 -0.25 -4.17 11.41
C ALA A 137 -1.45 -4.38 12.34
N TYR A 138 -1.47 -5.50 13.07
CA TYR A 138 -2.50 -5.77 14.08
C TYR A 138 -2.54 -4.68 15.17
N LEU A 139 -1.37 -4.27 15.67
CA LEU A 139 -1.28 -3.20 16.68
C LEU A 139 -1.76 -1.85 16.13
N ILE A 140 -1.39 -1.51 14.89
CA ILE A 140 -1.88 -0.29 14.22
C ILE A 140 -3.40 -0.32 14.10
N GLY A 141 -3.98 -1.40 13.57
CA GLY A 141 -5.43 -1.54 13.44
C GLY A 141 -6.14 -1.40 14.80
N LYS A 142 -5.61 -2.07 15.84
CA LYS A 142 -6.14 -1.97 17.20
C LYS A 142 -6.06 -0.55 17.77
N LEU A 143 -4.91 0.12 17.64
CA LEU A 143 -4.73 1.50 18.10
C LEU A 143 -5.72 2.46 17.41
N CYS A 144 -5.92 2.29 16.09
CA CYS A 144 -6.88 3.10 15.35
C CYS A 144 -8.32 2.87 15.81
N ILE A 145 -8.73 1.61 16.06
CA ILE A 145 -10.05 1.31 16.63
C ILE A 145 -10.22 1.98 18.00
N ASP A 146 -9.26 1.77 18.91
CA ASP A 146 -9.34 2.23 20.29
C ASP A 146 -9.31 3.79 20.38
N SER A 147 -8.74 4.46 19.37
CA SER A 147 -8.61 5.93 19.32
C SER A 147 -9.67 6.60 18.43
N SER A 148 -10.45 5.85 17.67
CA SER A 148 -11.55 6.36 16.86
C SER A 148 -12.79 6.58 17.72
N ASN A 149 -13.37 7.74 17.73
CA ASN A 149 -14.64 7.96 18.46
C ASN A 149 -15.79 7.15 17.81
N GLY A 150 -15.75 5.84 17.93
CA GLY A 150 -16.75 4.88 17.43
C GLY A 150 -16.70 4.56 15.94
N LYS A 151 -15.90 5.27 15.13
CA LYS A 151 -15.79 4.99 13.69
C LYS A 151 -14.37 5.14 13.18
N PHE A 152 -13.80 4.04 12.70
CA PHE A 152 -12.49 3.98 12.03
C PHE A 152 -12.69 3.76 10.52
N ILE A 153 -12.17 4.67 9.72
CA ILE A 153 -12.25 4.67 8.25
C ILE A 153 -10.86 4.55 7.67
N ILE A 154 -10.74 3.78 6.59
CA ILE A 154 -9.51 3.71 5.80
C ILE A 154 -9.82 4.17 4.37
N THR A 155 -8.95 5.00 3.81
CA THR A 155 -8.90 5.24 2.37
C THR A 155 -7.63 4.63 1.79
N VAL A 156 -7.80 3.86 0.71
CA VAL A 156 -6.72 3.19 -0.02
C VAL A 156 -6.58 3.86 -1.39
N PRO A 157 -5.69 4.87 -1.54
CA PRO A 157 -5.58 5.58 -2.83
C PRO A 157 -4.99 4.72 -3.94
N ARG A 158 -4.12 3.75 -3.60
CA ARG A 158 -3.53 2.81 -4.55
C ARG A 158 -3.50 1.40 -3.97
N MET A 159 -2.56 1.08 -3.10
CA MET A 159 -2.40 -0.28 -2.59
C MET A 159 -2.34 -0.36 -1.08
N ALA A 160 -2.95 -1.42 -0.54
CA ALA A 160 -2.75 -1.90 0.82
C ALA A 160 -2.61 -3.43 0.75
N LYS A 161 -1.37 -3.92 0.64
CA LYS A 161 -1.07 -5.34 0.42
C LYS A 161 -0.70 -6.06 1.72
N SER A 162 -0.93 -7.36 1.77
CA SER A 162 -0.47 -8.25 2.84
C SER A 162 -0.83 -7.70 4.25
N ALA A 163 0.16 -7.37 5.09
CA ALA A 163 -0.06 -6.80 6.41
C ALA A 163 -0.83 -5.46 6.38
N ALA A 164 -0.77 -4.70 5.29
CA ALA A 164 -1.61 -3.50 5.15
C ALA A 164 -3.10 -3.86 4.93
N THR A 165 -3.39 -4.94 4.20
CA THR A 165 -4.76 -5.50 4.13
C THR A 165 -5.26 -5.92 5.52
N LEU A 166 -4.36 -6.45 6.37
CA LEU A 166 -4.71 -6.79 7.75
C LEU A 166 -5.15 -5.55 8.54
N ILE A 167 -4.54 -4.36 8.31
CA ILE A 167 -5.02 -3.10 8.90
C ILE A 167 -6.45 -2.79 8.41
N CYS A 168 -6.74 -3.03 7.12
CA CYS A 168 -8.08 -2.82 6.55
C CYS A 168 -9.15 -3.66 7.25
N CYS A 169 -8.82 -4.86 7.77
CA CYS A 169 -9.74 -5.67 8.58
C CYS A 169 -10.23 -4.99 9.87
N ALA A 170 -9.60 -3.89 10.29
CA ALA A 170 -9.98 -3.12 11.47
C ALA A 170 -11.02 -2.02 11.18
N ALA A 171 -11.23 -1.66 9.92
CA ALA A 171 -11.99 -0.49 9.52
C ALA A 171 -13.50 -0.76 9.44
N ASN A 172 -14.30 0.22 9.89
CA ASN A 172 -15.74 0.21 9.67
C ASN A 172 -16.11 0.49 8.21
N GLU A 173 -15.26 1.25 7.50
CA GLU A 173 -15.41 1.55 6.07
C GLU A 173 -14.04 1.60 5.41
N ILE A 174 -13.96 1.09 4.19
CA ILE A 174 -12.76 1.12 3.33
C ILE A 174 -13.15 1.83 2.05
N HIS A 175 -12.55 2.98 1.80
CA HIS A 175 -12.83 3.81 0.63
C HIS A 175 -11.82 3.51 -0.48
N MET A 176 -12.33 3.05 -1.62
CA MET A 176 -11.53 2.59 -2.75
C MET A 176 -11.95 3.25 -4.07
N GLY A 177 -10.99 3.53 -4.92
CA GLY A 177 -11.20 4.02 -6.30
C GLY A 177 -10.79 2.98 -7.34
N SER A 178 -10.78 3.39 -8.61
CA SER A 178 -10.50 2.47 -9.73
C SER A 178 -9.07 1.93 -9.79
N LEU A 179 -8.13 2.60 -9.12
CA LEU A 179 -6.72 2.17 -9.02
C LEU A 179 -6.37 1.64 -7.63
N SER A 180 -7.37 1.47 -6.76
CA SER A 180 -7.16 0.92 -5.43
C SER A 180 -7.10 -0.60 -5.50
N GLU A 181 -6.19 -1.16 -4.74
CA GLU A 181 -6.07 -2.61 -4.61
C GLU A 181 -5.72 -3.01 -3.18
N LEU A 182 -6.32 -4.09 -2.75
CA LEU A 182 -5.88 -4.87 -1.60
C LEU A 182 -5.06 -6.07 -2.09
N GLY A 183 -4.46 -6.80 -1.17
CA GLY A 183 -3.78 -8.05 -1.47
C GLY A 183 -4.10 -9.13 -0.45
N PRO A 184 -3.80 -10.40 -0.76
CA PRO A 184 -3.90 -11.48 0.19
C PRO A 184 -3.10 -11.22 1.47
N ILE A 185 -3.59 -11.73 2.59
CA ILE A 185 -2.85 -11.75 3.86
C ILE A 185 -2.08 -13.07 3.93
N ASP A 186 -1.30 -13.36 2.90
CA ASP A 186 -0.49 -14.58 2.81
C ASP A 186 0.91 -14.31 3.38
N PRO A 187 1.24 -14.84 4.58
CA PRO A 187 2.55 -14.59 5.18
C PRO A 187 3.68 -15.17 4.32
N GLN A 188 4.71 -14.37 4.11
CA GLN A 188 5.91 -14.76 3.42
C GLN A 188 7.01 -15.15 4.43
N ILE A 189 7.75 -16.21 4.15
CA ILE A 189 8.92 -16.62 4.92
C ILE A 189 10.06 -16.82 3.93
N ASN A 190 11.12 -16.02 4.06
CA ASN A 190 12.24 -15.99 3.10
C ASN A 190 11.74 -15.80 1.66
N GLU A 191 10.82 -14.86 1.45
CA GLU A 191 10.21 -14.51 0.15
C GLU A 191 9.36 -15.64 -0.47
N LEU A 192 9.10 -16.72 0.25
CA LEU A 192 8.24 -17.82 -0.19
C LEU A 192 6.92 -17.82 0.58
N PRO A 193 5.78 -18.06 -0.11
CA PRO A 193 4.49 -18.17 0.55
C PRO A 193 4.51 -19.29 1.61
N ALA A 194 4.10 -18.97 2.84
CA ALA A 194 4.03 -19.96 3.92
C ALA A 194 3.18 -21.18 3.52
N LEU A 195 2.10 -20.96 2.77
CA LEU A 195 1.23 -22.04 2.26
C LEU A 195 1.81 -22.77 1.05
N GLY A 196 2.78 -22.20 0.34
CA GLY A 196 3.41 -22.82 -0.83
C GLY A 196 4.03 -24.17 -0.53
N LEU A 197 4.64 -24.30 0.65
CA LEU A 197 5.23 -25.55 1.11
C LEU A 197 4.17 -26.64 1.35
N LYS A 198 3.05 -26.29 2.00
CA LYS A 198 1.92 -27.21 2.20
C LYS A 198 1.36 -27.70 0.87
N ASN A 199 1.09 -26.77 -0.06
CA ASN A 199 0.60 -27.08 -1.41
C ASN A 199 1.56 -27.99 -2.17
N SER A 200 2.87 -27.78 -2.03
CA SER A 200 3.90 -28.62 -2.67
C SER A 200 3.87 -30.06 -2.12
N ILE A 201 3.69 -30.24 -0.82
CA ILE A 201 3.59 -31.57 -0.19
C ILE A 201 2.30 -32.27 -0.62
N GLU A 202 1.17 -31.56 -0.64
CA GLU A 202 -0.11 -32.09 -1.10
C GLU A 202 -0.01 -32.53 -2.57
N HIS A 203 0.65 -31.73 -3.41
CA HIS A 203 0.89 -32.08 -4.83
C HIS A 203 1.77 -33.32 -4.96
N ILE A 204 2.85 -33.45 -4.17
CA ILE A 204 3.68 -34.66 -4.14
C ILE A 204 2.86 -35.87 -3.72
N ALA A 205 1.99 -35.74 -2.71
CA ALA A 205 1.14 -36.82 -2.25
C ALA A 205 0.16 -37.27 -3.37
N GLU A 206 -0.39 -36.35 -4.17
CA GLU A 206 -1.22 -36.69 -5.33
C GLU A 206 -0.41 -37.38 -6.46
N LEU A 207 0.82 -36.93 -6.69
CA LEU A 207 1.72 -37.58 -7.67
C LEU A 207 2.03 -39.01 -7.26
N VAL A 208 2.29 -39.27 -5.98
CA VAL A 208 2.52 -40.63 -5.44
C VAL A 208 1.28 -41.50 -5.57
N LYS A 209 0.08 -40.95 -5.36
CA LYS A 209 -1.17 -41.70 -5.61
C LYS A 209 -1.30 -42.12 -7.09
N LYS A 210 -0.93 -41.26 -8.02
CA LYS A 210 -0.97 -41.55 -9.47
C LYS A 210 0.15 -42.48 -9.91
N HIS A 211 1.32 -42.38 -9.28
CA HIS A 211 2.52 -43.16 -9.61
C HIS A 211 3.15 -43.78 -8.37
N PRO A 212 2.56 -44.85 -7.79
CA PRO A 212 3.00 -45.43 -6.52
C PRO A 212 4.48 -45.87 -6.49
N ALA A 213 5.03 -46.25 -7.62
CA ALA A 213 6.45 -46.60 -7.76
C ALA A 213 7.42 -45.45 -7.46
N SER A 214 6.96 -44.19 -7.48
CA SER A 214 7.76 -43.00 -7.17
C SER A 214 7.83 -42.68 -5.66
N SER A 215 7.12 -43.40 -4.80
CA SER A 215 7.02 -43.09 -3.38
C SER A 215 8.35 -43.06 -2.64
N ASP A 216 9.24 -44.04 -2.90
CA ASP A 216 10.58 -44.09 -2.29
C ASP A 216 11.48 -42.93 -2.73
N MET A 217 11.40 -42.54 -3.98
CA MET A 217 12.14 -41.36 -4.48
C MET A 217 11.69 -40.08 -3.80
N PHE A 218 10.39 -39.82 -3.71
CA PHE A 218 9.88 -38.62 -3.06
C PHE A 218 10.11 -38.64 -1.55
N ALA A 219 10.01 -39.81 -0.87
CA ALA A 219 10.33 -39.92 0.54
C ALA A 219 11.79 -39.57 0.85
N LYS A 220 12.73 -40.04 0.02
CA LYS A 220 14.17 -39.71 0.13
C LYS A 220 14.42 -38.22 -0.12
N TYR A 221 13.80 -37.64 -1.13
CA TYR A 221 13.91 -36.22 -1.46
C TYR A 221 13.39 -35.35 -0.31
N LEU A 222 12.19 -35.62 0.21
CA LEU A 222 11.61 -34.88 1.33
C LEU A 222 12.46 -35.00 2.60
N ASN A 223 12.94 -36.20 2.93
CA ASN A 223 13.79 -36.41 4.10
C ASN A 223 15.12 -35.62 4.03
N SER A 224 15.67 -35.44 2.84
CA SER A 224 16.92 -34.68 2.64
C SER A 224 16.72 -33.18 2.57
N SER A 225 15.54 -32.71 2.13
CA SER A 225 15.31 -31.32 1.75
C SER A 225 14.37 -30.56 2.68
N LEU A 226 13.56 -31.25 3.51
CA LEU A 226 12.50 -30.64 4.29
C LEU A 226 12.52 -31.08 5.75
N PRO A 227 13.07 -30.27 6.67
CA PRO A 227 12.90 -30.48 8.09
C PRO A 227 11.41 -30.33 8.50
N LEU A 228 10.82 -31.34 9.15
CA LEU A 228 9.41 -31.34 9.58
C LEU A 228 9.03 -30.13 10.45
N ILE A 229 9.98 -29.59 11.22
CA ILE A 229 9.76 -28.42 12.06
C ILE A 229 9.42 -27.17 11.23
N HIS A 230 9.95 -27.04 10.01
CA HIS A 230 9.64 -25.93 9.13
C HIS A 230 8.18 -25.98 8.66
N LEU A 231 7.67 -27.16 8.34
CA LEU A 231 6.27 -27.34 7.95
C LEU A 231 5.30 -26.84 9.03
N GLY A 232 5.48 -27.27 10.26
CA GLY A 232 4.66 -26.82 11.39
C GLY A 232 4.81 -25.33 11.68
N TYR A 233 5.98 -24.74 11.46
CA TYR A 233 6.20 -23.32 11.62
C TYR A 233 5.43 -22.50 10.55
N TYR A 234 5.48 -22.88 9.28
CA TYR A 234 4.78 -22.21 8.20
C TYR A 234 3.25 -22.21 8.40
N GLU A 235 2.69 -23.33 8.82
CA GLU A 235 1.26 -23.44 9.11
C GLU A 235 0.84 -22.52 10.28
N ARG A 236 1.62 -22.48 11.36
CA ARG A 236 1.35 -21.61 12.51
C ARG A 236 1.42 -20.12 12.17
N VAL A 237 2.29 -19.71 11.25
CA VAL A 237 2.39 -18.31 10.81
C VAL A 237 1.13 -17.91 10.04
N ALA A 238 0.63 -18.76 9.13
CA ALA A 238 -0.62 -18.52 8.41
C ALA A 238 -1.83 -18.48 9.35
N GLU A 239 -1.92 -19.43 10.31
CA GLU A 239 -2.96 -19.43 11.34
C GLU A 239 -2.93 -18.16 12.21
N SER A 240 -1.74 -17.66 12.55
CA SER A 240 -1.61 -16.41 13.32
C SER A 240 -2.13 -15.21 12.55
N ALA A 241 -1.86 -15.11 11.23
CA ALA A 241 -2.38 -14.05 10.38
C ALA A 241 -3.91 -14.09 10.31
N MET A 242 -4.49 -15.28 10.14
CA MET A 242 -5.93 -15.50 10.18
C MET A 242 -6.55 -15.08 11.52
N GLN A 243 -5.94 -15.46 12.65
CA GLN A 243 -6.40 -15.06 13.98
C GLN A 243 -6.37 -13.55 14.19
N TYR A 244 -5.36 -12.85 13.69
CA TYR A 244 -5.30 -11.38 13.75
C TYR A 244 -6.42 -10.74 12.93
N ALA A 245 -6.63 -11.20 11.70
CA ALA A 245 -7.69 -10.70 10.85
C ALA A 245 -9.07 -10.91 11.49
N GLU A 246 -9.36 -12.12 11.96
CA GLU A 246 -10.61 -12.44 12.64
C GLU A 246 -10.84 -11.57 13.88
N LYS A 247 -9.81 -11.34 14.71
CA LYS A 247 -9.90 -10.47 15.89
C LYS A 247 -10.24 -9.02 15.55
N LEU A 248 -9.69 -8.48 14.47
CA LEU A 248 -9.97 -7.11 14.02
C LEU A 248 -11.40 -7.02 13.45
N LEU A 249 -11.77 -7.92 12.56
CA LEU A 249 -13.11 -8.01 11.95
C LEU A 249 -14.23 -8.17 13.00
N ASN A 250 -13.97 -8.92 14.08
CA ASN A 250 -14.94 -9.09 15.17
C ASN A 250 -15.30 -7.79 15.90
N LYS A 251 -14.52 -6.72 15.74
CA LYS A 251 -14.80 -5.42 16.37
C LYS A 251 -15.97 -4.67 15.73
N HIS A 252 -16.32 -5.03 14.49
CA HIS A 252 -17.41 -4.42 13.73
C HIS A 252 -18.23 -5.45 12.94
N LYS A 253 -18.31 -6.67 13.46
CA LYS A 253 -18.94 -7.84 12.82
C LYS A 253 -20.39 -7.62 12.39
N GLU A 254 -21.10 -6.72 13.05
CA GLU A 254 -22.49 -6.37 12.75
C GLU A 254 -22.66 -5.67 11.39
N ASN A 255 -21.57 -5.10 10.86
CA ASN A 255 -21.55 -4.42 9.57
C ASN A 255 -21.15 -5.33 8.42
N LEU A 256 -20.67 -6.56 8.73
CA LEU A 256 -20.16 -7.52 7.75
C LEU A 256 -21.28 -8.40 7.21
N GLU A 257 -21.22 -8.72 5.91
CA GLU A 257 -22.16 -9.65 5.26
C GLU A 257 -21.75 -11.13 5.47
N LYS A 258 -20.44 -11.38 5.59
CA LYS A 258 -19.87 -12.71 5.89
C LYS A 258 -19.37 -12.74 7.33
N SER A 259 -19.19 -13.95 7.89
CA SER A 259 -18.59 -14.09 9.21
C SER A 259 -17.12 -13.59 9.21
N PRO A 260 -16.62 -12.98 10.30
CA PRO A 260 -15.22 -12.60 10.44
C PRO A 260 -14.24 -13.72 10.09
N LYS A 261 -14.58 -14.96 10.46
CA LYS A 261 -13.78 -16.15 10.17
C LYS A 261 -13.73 -16.47 8.70
N ASP A 262 -14.86 -16.36 7.97
CA ASP A 262 -14.91 -16.63 6.53
C ASP A 262 -14.10 -15.60 5.75
N ILE A 263 -14.23 -14.30 6.08
CA ILE A 263 -13.43 -13.23 5.49
C ILE A 263 -11.94 -13.45 5.74
N ALA A 264 -11.54 -13.74 6.98
CA ALA A 264 -10.16 -14.00 7.34
C ALA A 264 -9.60 -15.21 6.56
N ASN A 265 -10.39 -16.28 6.48
CA ASN A 265 -10.03 -17.50 5.74
C ASN A 265 -9.87 -17.20 4.23
N GLU A 266 -10.76 -16.41 3.66
CA GLU A 266 -10.70 -16.01 2.24
C GLU A 266 -9.43 -15.21 1.95
N LEU A 267 -9.11 -14.21 2.78
CA LEU A 267 -7.93 -13.36 2.60
C LEU A 267 -6.60 -14.11 2.79
N VAL A 268 -6.57 -15.16 3.62
CA VAL A 268 -5.33 -15.90 3.90
C VAL A 268 -5.16 -17.11 2.97
N TYR A 269 -6.22 -17.83 2.61
CA TYR A 269 -6.11 -19.15 1.97
C TYR A 269 -6.64 -19.24 0.53
N LYS A 270 -7.49 -18.29 0.08
CA LYS A 270 -8.10 -18.36 -1.27
C LYS A 270 -7.10 -18.11 -2.38
N TYR A 271 -6.21 -17.15 -2.20
CA TYR A 271 -5.33 -16.67 -3.24
C TYR A 271 -4.02 -17.46 -3.29
N LYS A 272 -3.59 -17.83 -4.49
CA LYS A 272 -2.37 -18.63 -4.69
C LYS A 272 -1.13 -17.78 -4.92
N ASP A 273 -1.31 -16.52 -5.27
CA ASP A 273 -0.26 -15.57 -5.56
C ASP A 273 -0.31 -14.41 -4.57
N HIS A 274 0.82 -14.14 -3.91
CA HIS A 274 0.95 -13.03 -2.96
C HIS A 274 0.73 -11.64 -3.60
N SER A 275 1.03 -11.53 -4.89
CA SER A 275 0.86 -10.28 -5.65
C SER A 275 -0.57 -10.09 -6.21
N PHE A 276 -1.48 -11.05 -5.94
CA PHE A 276 -2.85 -10.99 -6.46
C PHE A 276 -3.50 -9.65 -6.16
N VAL A 277 -4.17 -9.08 -7.16
CA VAL A 277 -4.88 -7.81 -7.05
C VAL A 277 -6.32 -8.07 -6.65
N ILE A 278 -6.67 -7.71 -5.43
CA ILE A 278 -8.05 -7.66 -4.95
C ILE A 278 -8.54 -6.23 -5.24
N ASP A 279 -9.23 -6.04 -6.34
CA ASP A 279 -9.78 -4.76 -6.72
C ASP A 279 -11.01 -4.37 -5.88
N LYS A 280 -11.58 -3.20 -6.13
CA LYS A 280 -12.74 -2.71 -5.37
C LYS A 280 -13.96 -3.63 -5.45
N SER A 281 -14.18 -4.29 -6.61
CA SER A 281 -15.32 -5.17 -6.81
C SER A 281 -15.16 -6.47 -6.04
N GLU A 282 -13.98 -7.07 -6.09
CA GLU A 282 -13.67 -8.27 -5.31
C GLU A 282 -13.58 -7.95 -3.81
N ALA A 283 -13.09 -6.76 -3.43
CA ALA A 283 -13.12 -6.31 -2.04
C ALA A 283 -14.56 -6.19 -1.52
N GLU A 284 -15.50 -5.70 -2.34
CA GLU A 284 -16.92 -5.65 -2.00
C GLU A 284 -17.53 -7.05 -1.82
N GLU A 285 -17.15 -8.02 -2.66
CA GLU A 285 -17.56 -9.42 -2.49
C GLU A 285 -17.04 -10.04 -1.19
N ILE A 286 -15.84 -9.63 -0.73
CA ILE A 286 -15.22 -10.15 0.50
C ILE A 286 -15.83 -9.52 1.74
N PHE A 287 -15.85 -8.18 1.81
CA PHE A 287 -16.19 -7.40 3.01
C PHE A 287 -17.66 -6.96 3.05
N GLY A 288 -18.33 -6.90 1.90
CA GLY A 288 -19.70 -6.39 1.75
C GLY A 288 -19.78 -4.91 1.39
N ALA A 289 -20.90 -4.52 0.77
CA ALA A 289 -21.18 -3.14 0.33
C ALA A 289 -21.28 -2.13 1.50
N ASN A 290 -21.55 -2.63 2.72
CA ASN A 290 -21.56 -1.79 3.91
C ASN A 290 -20.16 -1.32 4.30
N ILE A 291 -19.13 -2.06 3.97
CA ILE A 291 -17.73 -1.76 4.30
C ILE A 291 -17.03 -1.04 3.14
N ILE A 292 -17.15 -1.54 1.92
CA ILE A 292 -16.50 -0.94 0.75
C ILE A 292 -17.31 0.27 0.26
N LYS A 293 -16.63 1.43 0.19
CA LYS A 293 -17.20 2.69 -0.27
C LYS A 293 -16.45 3.20 -1.49
N THR A 294 -17.17 3.70 -2.48
CA THR A 294 -16.61 4.23 -3.73
C THR A 294 -17.15 5.61 -4.03
N ASN A 295 -16.42 6.40 -4.81
CA ASN A 295 -16.82 7.76 -5.22
C ASN A 295 -17.12 8.67 -4.02
N THR A 296 -16.26 8.68 -3.03
CA THR A 296 -16.41 9.42 -1.77
C THR A 296 -15.40 10.54 -1.67
N GLU A 297 -15.73 11.58 -0.89
CA GLU A 297 -14.82 12.69 -0.62
C GLU A 297 -13.61 12.23 0.21
N GLU A 298 -13.77 11.24 1.09
CA GLU A 298 -12.68 10.60 1.84
C GLU A 298 -11.66 9.94 0.92
N TYR A 299 -12.12 9.31 -0.17
CA TYR A 299 -11.21 8.77 -1.18
C TYR A 299 -10.45 9.87 -1.89
N GLU A 300 -11.12 10.95 -2.29
CA GLU A 300 -10.47 12.09 -2.96
C GLU A 300 -9.45 12.78 -2.06
N LEU A 301 -9.77 12.99 -0.77
CA LEU A 301 -8.80 13.46 0.22
C LEU A 301 -7.57 12.53 0.30
N GLY A 302 -7.80 11.23 0.40
CA GLY A 302 -6.73 10.23 0.43
C GLY A 302 -5.86 10.26 -0.82
N ASN A 303 -6.49 10.37 -2.00
CA ASN A 303 -5.79 10.47 -3.28
C ASN A 303 -4.97 11.77 -3.38
N THR A 304 -5.50 12.90 -2.91
CA THR A 304 -4.78 14.18 -2.86
C THR A 304 -3.54 14.09 -1.99
N LEU A 305 -3.66 13.53 -0.78
CA LEU A 305 -2.53 13.32 0.13
C LEU A 305 -1.50 12.33 -0.45
N TYR A 306 -1.96 11.24 -1.08
CA TYR A 306 -1.08 10.29 -1.77
C TYR A 306 -0.27 10.97 -2.87
N MET A 307 -0.91 11.80 -3.71
CA MET A 307 -0.24 12.51 -4.79
C MET A 307 0.77 13.54 -4.26
N ALA A 308 0.46 14.22 -3.16
CA ALA A 308 1.36 15.15 -2.49
C ALA A 308 2.60 14.43 -1.92
N LEU A 309 2.39 13.32 -1.22
CA LEU A 309 3.48 12.48 -0.67
C LEU A 309 4.30 11.82 -1.78
N GLY A 310 3.65 11.35 -2.84
CA GLY A 310 4.32 10.80 -4.01
C GLY A 310 5.19 11.84 -4.76
N PHE A 311 4.80 13.11 -4.73
CA PHE A 311 5.64 14.20 -5.24
C PHE A 311 6.90 14.35 -4.37
N ILE A 312 6.75 14.40 -3.04
CA ILE A 312 7.88 14.51 -2.10
C ILE A 312 8.80 13.29 -2.21
N TYR A 313 8.22 12.09 -2.31
CA TYR A 313 8.97 10.84 -2.52
C TYR A 313 9.87 10.92 -3.76
N ARG A 314 9.34 11.41 -4.90
CA ARG A 314 10.16 11.55 -6.12
C ARG A 314 11.32 12.53 -5.95
N MET A 315 11.13 13.61 -5.18
CA MET A 315 12.23 14.54 -4.88
C MET A 315 13.29 13.89 -3.98
N ALA A 316 12.86 13.12 -2.97
CA ALA A 316 13.76 12.35 -2.13
C ALA A 316 14.54 11.29 -2.92
N ASP A 317 13.87 10.59 -3.83
CA ASP A 317 14.44 9.56 -4.70
C ASP A 317 15.56 10.13 -5.61
N LEU A 318 15.36 11.31 -6.18
CA LEU A 318 16.37 12.03 -6.97
C LEU A 318 17.64 12.37 -6.15
N LEU A 319 17.50 12.51 -4.84
CA LEU A 319 18.61 12.76 -3.91
C LEU A 319 19.18 11.48 -3.27
N ASN A 320 18.73 10.30 -3.73
CA ASN A 320 19.12 8.99 -3.19
C ASN A 320 18.70 8.79 -1.72
N TYR A 321 17.48 9.29 -1.36
CA TYR A 321 16.86 9.03 -0.06
C TYR A 321 15.61 8.18 -0.20
N ASN A 322 15.38 7.29 0.78
CA ASN A 322 14.07 6.72 1.04
C ASN A 322 13.22 7.74 1.78
N PHE A 323 11.93 7.75 1.50
CA PHE A 323 10.97 8.64 2.12
C PHE A 323 9.77 7.84 2.66
N TYR A 324 9.38 8.13 3.89
CA TYR A 324 8.22 7.56 4.58
C TYR A 324 7.46 8.66 5.31
N PHE A 325 6.15 8.47 5.45
CA PHE A 325 5.33 9.36 6.27
C PHE A 325 4.31 8.52 7.06
N THR A 326 4.43 8.51 8.39
CA THR A 326 3.54 7.74 9.27
C THR A 326 3.14 8.60 10.47
N GLY A 327 1.83 8.82 10.65
CA GLY A 327 1.28 9.57 11.77
C GLY A 327 0.23 10.60 11.36
N SER A 328 0.00 11.62 12.17
CA SER A 328 -0.89 12.74 11.87
C SER A 328 -0.23 13.72 10.89
N LEU A 329 -1.01 14.65 10.32
CA LEU A 329 -0.47 15.71 9.45
C LEU A 329 0.54 16.66 10.16
N ASP A 330 0.69 16.52 11.49
CA ASP A 330 1.69 17.21 12.30
C ASP A 330 2.97 16.39 12.53
N SER A 331 2.99 15.14 12.09
CA SER A 331 4.14 14.23 12.24
C SER A 331 5.27 14.63 11.29
N ASP A 332 6.50 14.39 11.72
CA ASP A 332 7.67 14.64 10.88
C ASP A 332 7.82 13.53 9.83
N PRO A 333 8.07 13.89 8.57
CA PRO A 333 8.45 12.94 7.53
C PRO A 333 9.81 12.30 7.85
N VAL A 334 10.07 11.15 7.26
CA VAL A 334 11.33 10.42 7.44
C VAL A 334 12.07 10.34 6.13
N PHE A 335 13.29 10.84 6.13
CA PHE A 335 14.23 10.70 5.03
C PHE A 335 15.42 9.85 5.51
N THR A 336 15.73 8.78 4.77
CA THR A 336 16.87 7.90 5.10
C THR A 336 17.75 7.76 3.86
N LYS A 337 19.02 8.21 3.96
CA LYS A 337 19.96 8.10 2.84
C LYS A 337 20.15 6.64 2.46
N ARG A 338 20.05 6.32 1.17
CA ARG A 338 20.33 4.99 0.66
C ARG A 338 21.83 4.73 0.71
N LYS A 339 22.21 3.50 1.03
CA LYS A 339 23.60 3.05 1.08
C LYS A 339 24.15 2.75 -0.30
#